data_60b4f048c188ab26b98b1eeacabdac52
#
_entry.id   60b4f048c188ab26b98b1eeacabdac52
#
_cell.length_a   1.000
_cell.length_b   1.000
_cell.length_c   1.000
_cell.angle_alpha   90.00
_cell.angle_beta   90.00
_cell.angle_gamma   90.00
#
_symmetry.space_group_name_H-M   'P 1'
#
loop_
_entity.id
_entity.type
_entity.pdbx_description
1 polymer ?
#
loop_
_entity_poly.entity_id
_entity_poly.type
_entity_poly.pdbx_seq_one_letter_code
_entity_poly.pdbx_strand_id
1 'polypeptide(L)'
;MASARVRVGREVAGRGGKGVSVISGLPLAGPDLEALASRLKRLCGAGGAVRDGTIEIQGEHRDRLVAELRLLGYDAKRSGG
;
A
#
# COMPACT_ATOMS: atom_id res chain seq x y z
N MET A 1 -8.52 21.73 1.07
CA MET A 1 -9.03 20.46 1.57
C MET A 1 -7.87 19.53 1.89
N ALA A 2 -7.91 18.89 3.05
CA ALA A 2 -6.80 18.03 3.44
C ALA A 2 -6.83 16.73 2.62
N SER A 3 -5.68 16.31 2.15
CA SER A 3 -5.53 15.01 1.50
C SER A 3 -5.68 13.92 2.54
N ALA A 4 -6.15 12.75 2.11
CA ALA A 4 -6.23 11.59 2.99
C ALA A 4 -4.83 11.19 3.42
N ARG A 5 -4.66 10.92 4.70
CA ARG A 5 -3.38 10.46 5.23
C ARG A 5 -3.26 8.96 5.02
N VAL A 6 -2.29 8.59 4.23
CA VAL A 6 -2.04 7.20 3.87
C VAL A 6 -0.71 6.77 4.45
N ARG A 7 -0.70 5.61 5.08
CA ARG A 7 0.53 5.06 5.67
C ARG A 7 0.97 3.84 4.90
N VAL A 8 2.26 3.77 4.65
CA VAL A 8 2.87 2.62 3.98
C VAL A 8 3.87 2.00 4.94
N GLY A 9 3.47 0.90 5.55
CA GLY A 9 4.26 0.19 6.52
C GLY A 9 4.73 -1.15 6.00
N ARG A 10 5.34 -1.92 6.90
CA ARG A 10 5.88 -3.24 6.58
C ARG A 10 5.51 -4.23 7.66
N GLU A 11 5.14 -5.43 7.24
CA GLU A 11 4.89 -6.55 8.16
C GLU A 11 5.69 -7.75 7.74
N VAL A 12 6.24 -8.47 8.70
CA VAL A 12 6.99 -9.69 8.45
C VAL A 12 6.50 -10.87 9.26
N ALA A 13 5.67 -10.64 10.27
CA ALA A 13 5.22 -11.67 11.19
C ALA A 13 4.43 -12.77 10.46
N GLY A 14 4.78 -14.02 10.72
CA GLY A 14 4.08 -15.16 10.13
C GLY A 14 4.32 -15.35 8.65
N ARG A 15 5.34 -14.70 8.09
CA ARG A 15 5.59 -14.72 6.65
C ARG A 15 6.90 -15.39 6.26
N GLY A 16 7.45 -16.22 7.13
CA GLY A 16 8.67 -16.94 6.82
C GLY A 16 9.86 -16.03 6.48
N GLY A 17 9.92 -14.87 7.12
CA GLY A 17 10.98 -13.90 6.88
C GLY A 17 10.75 -12.99 5.69
N LYS A 18 9.73 -13.23 4.90
CA LYS A 18 9.40 -12.36 3.77
C LYS A 18 8.47 -11.24 4.23
N GLY A 19 8.82 -10.02 3.91
CA GLY A 19 8.01 -8.87 4.27
C GLY A 19 6.90 -8.60 3.26
N VAL A 20 5.89 -7.88 3.72
CA VAL A 20 4.90 -7.27 2.84
C VAL A 20 4.82 -5.80 3.15
N SER A 21 4.57 -5.00 2.12
CA SER A 21 4.29 -3.58 2.28
C SER A 21 2.79 -3.43 2.49
N VAL A 22 2.39 -2.69 3.52
CA VAL A 22 0.98 -2.57 3.91
C VAL A 22 0.57 -1.11 3.79
N ILE A 23 -0.48 -0.86 3.00
CA ILE A 23 -1.00 0.48 2.77
C ILE A 23 -2.33 0.62 3.49
N SER A 24 -2.39 1.57 4.44
CA SER A 24 -3.58 1.81 5.24
C SER A 24 -3.98 3.28 5.17
N GLY A 25 -5.21 3.56 5.57
CA GLY A 25 -5.74 4.92 5.59
C GLY A 25 -6.28 5.40 4.26
N LEU A 26 -6.45 4.51 3.28
CA LEU A 26 -7.00 4.88 1.98
C LEU A 26 -8.49 5.18 2.09
N PRO A 27 -8.96 6.30 1.50
CA PRO A 27 -10.38 6.65 1.53
C PRO A 27 -11.14 5.97 0.38
N LEU A 28 -10.85 4.72 0.13
CA LEU A 28 -11.41 3.96 -0.97
C LEU A 28 -12.01 2.67 -0.44
N ALA A 29 -12.98 2.13 -1.17
CA ALA A 29 -13.60 0.86 -0.83
C ALA A 29 -14.06 0.17 -2.12
N GLY A 30 -14.34 -1.13 -2.02
CA GLY A 30 -14.88 -1.88 -3.14
C GLY A 30 -14.03 -1.83 -4.40
N PRO A 31 -14.68 -1.61 -5.56
CA PRO A 31 -13.97 -1.63 -6.84
C PRO A 31 -12.84 -0.61 -6.95
N ASP A 32 -13.01 0.56 -6.32
CA ASP A 32 -11.98 1.61 -6.37
C ASP A 32 -10.71 1.15 -5.65
N LEU A 33 -10.87 0.51 -4.51
CA LEU A 33 -9.73 0.00 -3.76
C LEU A 33 -9.05 -1.15 -4.51
N GLU A 34 -9.85 -2.02 -5.12
CA GLU A 34 -9.32 -3.12 -5.93
C GLU A 34 -8.55 -2.61 -7.14
N ALA A 35 -9.05 -1.56 -7.78
CA ALA A 35 -8.38 -0.97 -8.92
C ALA A 35 -7.03 -0.38 -8.54
N LEU A 36 -6.98 0.31 -7.40
CA LEU A 36 -5.71 0.85 -6.91
C LEU A 36 -4.74 -0.28 -6.57
N ALA A 37 -5.23 -1.33 -5.91
CA ALA A 37 -4.39 -2.47 -5.58
C ALA A 37 -3.77 -3.10 -6.83
N SER A 38 -4.57 -3.25 -7.89
CA SER A 38 -4.07 -3.80 -9.16
C SER A 38 -2.98 -2.93 -9.77
N ARG A 39 -3.18 -1.62 -9.73
CA ARG A 39 -2.19 -0.66 -10.22
C ARG A 39 -0.87 -0.78 -9.44
N LEU A 40 -0.96 -0.85 -8.12
CA LEU A 40 0.24 -0.92 -7.28
C LEU A 40 0.95 -2.25 -7.42
N LYS A 41 0.21 -3.35 -7.58
CA LYS A 41 0.82 -4.65 -7.83
C LYS A 41 1.63 -4.62 -9.13
N ARG A 42 1.07 -4.02 -10.17
CA ARG A 42 1.77 -3.89 -11.46
C ARG A 42 3.02 -3.01 -11.34
N LEU A 43 2.89 -1.92 -10.62
CA LEU A 43 4.02 -1.01 -10.40
C LEU A 43 5.19 -1.73 -9.75
N CYS A 44 4.92 -2.57 -8.76
CA CYS A 44 5.95 -3.26 -8.00
C CYS A 44 6.35 -4.61 -8.64
N GLY A 45 5.60 -5.06 -9.63
CA GLY A 45 5.85 -6.38 -10.21
C GLY A 45 5.66 -7.50 -9.20
N ALA A 46 4.71 -7.34 -8.27
CA ALA A 46 4.55 -8.24 -7.14
C ALA A 46 3.09 -8.59 -6.94
N GLY A 47 2.84 -9.70 -6.23
CA GLY A 47 1.51 -10.05 -5.82
C GLY A 47 1.06 -9.26 -4.61
N GLY A 48 -0.21 -9.35 -4.29
CA GLY A 48 -0.76 -8.67 -3.13
C GLY A 48 -2.23 -9.00 -2.95
N ALA A 49 -2.82 -8.42 -1.92
CA ALA A 49 -4.21 -8.66 -1.57
C ALA A 49 -4.83 -7.40 -0.96
N VAL A 50 -6.15 -7.34 -1.00
CA VAL A 50 -6.91 -6.31 -0.30
C VAL A 50 -7.59 -6.97 0.89
N ARG A 51 -7.46 -6.36 2.07
CA ARG A 51 -7.98 -6.92 3.31
C ARG A 51 -8.42 -5.79 4.22
N ASP A 52 -9.71 -5.74 4.56
CA ASP A 52 -10.28 -4.77 5.51
C ASP A 52 -9.89 -3.32 5.17
N GLY A 53 -9.99 -2.96 3.90
CA GLY A 53 -9.65 -1.61 3.45
C GLY A 53 -8.16 -1.35 3.34
N THR A 54 -7.33 -2.35 3.54
CA THR A 54 -5.88 -2.24 3.48
C THR A 54 -5.35 -3.02 2.29
N ILE A 55 -4.33 -2.47 1.63
CA ILE A 55 -3.67 -3.14 0.51
C ILE A 55 -2.35 -3.72 1.00
N GLU A 56 -2.10 -4.99 0.71
CA GLU A 56 -0.83 -5.65 1.01
C GLU A 56 -0.13 -5.97 -0.30
N ILE A 57 1.13 -5.57 -0.41
CA ILE A 57 1.96 -5.86 -1.59
C ILE A 57 3.17 -6.67 -1.10
N GLN A 58 3.41 -7.83 -1.71
CA GLN A 58 4.51 -8.69 -1.32
C GLN A 58 5.84 -8.02 -1.61
N GLY A 59 6.75 -8.04 -0.63
CA GLY A 59 8.09 -7.49 -0.76
C GLY A 59 8.21 -6.12 -0.12
N GLU A 60 9.43 -5.57 -0.17
CA GLU A 60 9.74 -4.26 0.40
C GLU A 60 9.65 -3.22 -0.70
N HIS A 61 8.53 -2.50 -0.77
CA HIS A 61 8.27 -1.51 -1.80
C HIS A 61 7.80 -0.19 -1.23
N ARG A 62 8.09 0.09 0.06
CA ARG A 62 7.54 1.26 0.73
C ARG A 62 7.86 2.57 0.03
N ASP A 63 9.11 2.76 -0.36
CA ASP A 63 9.50 4.04 -0.98
C ASP A 63 8.82 4.23 -2.33
N ARG A 64 8.76 3.17 -3.13
CA ARG A 64 8.09 3.23 -4.42
C ARG A 64 6.59 3.49 -4.27
N LEU A 65 5.97 2.82 -3.30
CA LEU A 65 4.54 2.99 -3.05
C LEU A 65 4.23 4.40 -2.54
N VAL A 66 5.05 4.94 -1.65
CA VAL A 66 4.86 6.31 -1.17
C VAL A 66 4.94 7.29 -2.34
N ALA A 67 5.94 7.13 -3.20
CA ALA A 67 6.10 8.03 -4.35
C ALA A 67 4.88 7.97 -5.28
N GLU A 68 4.41 6.77 -5.58
CA GLU A 68 3.25 6.61 -6.47
C GLU A 68 1.99 7.20 -5.85
N LEU A 69 1.75 6.93 -4.56
CA LEU A 69 0.56 7.44 -3.89
C LEU A 69 0.57 8.96 -3.81
N ARG A 70 1.73 9.57 -3.62
CA ARG A 70 1.86 11.03 -3.64
C ARG A 70 1.55 11.59 -5.03
N LEU A 71 1.98 10.91 -6.08
CA LEU A 71 1.64 11.33 -7.45
C LEU A 71 0.13 11.27 -7.68
N LEU A 72 -0.56 10.36 -7.03
CA LEU A 72 -2.01 10.23 -7.14
C LEU A 72 -2.77 11.22 -6.25
N GLY A 73 -2.06 12.03 -5.47
CA GLY A 73 -2.68 13.07 -4.67
C GLY A 73 -2.89 12.73 -3.20
N TYR A 74 -2.41 11.59 -2.75
CA TYR A 74 -2.54 11.22 -1.34
C TYR A 74 -1.37 11.76 -0.52
N ASP A 75 -1.67 12.07 0.75
CA ASP A 75 -0.63 12.43 1.71
C ASP A 75 -0.04 11.14 2.28
N ALA A 76 0.85 10.52 1.51
CA ALA A 76 1.42 9.23 1.85
C ALA A 76 2.73 9.39 2.60
N LYS A 77 2.88 8.60 3.66
CA LYS A 77 4.09 8.59 4.47
C LYS A 77 4.51 7.16 4.75
N ARG A 78 5.81 6.94 4.75
CA ARG A 78 6.38 5.68 5.17
C ARG A 78 6.25 5.53 6.67
N SER A 79 5.80 4.38 7.14
CA SER A 79 5.68 4.07 8.56
C SER A 79 6.32 2.72 8.84
N GLY A 80 6.55 2.46 10.13
CA GLY A 80 7.22 1.25 10.56
C GLY A 80 8.72 1.36 10.43
N GLY A 81 9.40 0.53 11.13
CA GLY A 81 10.82 0.58 11.29
C GLY A 81 11.69 0.47 10.02
#